data_9f9dfbca6dcade33c75ec97ad4f04465
#
_entry.id   9f9dfbca6dcade33c75ec97ad4f04465
#
_cell.length_a   1.000
_cell.length_b   1.000
_cell.length_c   1.000
_cell.angle_alpha   90.00
_cell.angle_beta   90.00
_cell.angle_gamma   90.00
#
_symmetry.space_group_name_H-M   'P 1'
#
loop_
_entity.id
_entity.type
_entity.pdbx_description
1 polymer ?
#
loop_
_entity_poly.entity_id
_entity_poly.type
_entity_poly.pdbx_seq_one_letter_code
_entity_poly.pdbx_strand_id
1 'polypeptide(L)'
;MKRRTWRKYHKWTGLIISFFLVMFCLSGIVLNHRRCFADINVSRVVLPGRYDFKHWNNGLLRGTLRCKDDKGHDMVLIYGAAGVIRTDTAASIFIDYNQGLPSGADYRQMRGVVQTKNGQVFAASVMGLYQLKPHHGWQSVALPEMDSDDLLSDITTRGDTLVVLSRSYLYYATPLTDSSIRWRYSLLWETMVRFRSSDRCGCCIVVDFSEPWGS
;
A
#
# COMPACT_ATOMS: atom_id res chain seq x y z
N MET A 1 51.93 26.65 -11.53
CA MET A 1 51.61 25.19 -11.57
C MET A 1 52.03 24.62 -12.93
N LYS A 2 52.81 23.53 -12.93
CA LYS A 2 53.29 22.92 -14.20
C LYS A 2 52.08 22.26 -14.93
N ARG A 3 51.88 22.51 -16.23
CA ARG A 3 50.80 21.93 -17.09
C ARG A 3 50.63 20.43 -16.92
N ARG A 4 51.67 19.69 -16.58
CA ARG A 4 51.64 18.25 -16.36
C ARG A 4 50.90 17.85 -15.10
N THR A 5 50.94 18.65 -14.04
CA THR A 5 50.25 18.41 -12.77
C THR A 5 48.75 18.65 -12.92
N TRP A 6 48.38 19.74 -13.65
CA TRP A 6 46.95 20.05 -13.94
C TRP A 6 46.25 18.94 -14.70
N ARG A 7 46.88 18.32 -15.72
CA ARG A 7 46.34 17.20 -16.48
C ARG A 7 46.12 15.96 -15.62
N LYS A 8 47.01 15.69 -14.64
CA LYS A 8 46.84 14.58 -13.70
C LYS A 8 45.58 14.78 -12.81
N TYR A 9 45.46 15.94 -12.23
CA TYR A 9 44.29 16.26 -11.38
C TYR A 9 42.98 16.18 -12.18
N HIS A 10 42.94 16.78 -13.37
CA HIS A 10 41.76 16.71 -14.23
C HIS A 10 41.35 15.26 -14.57
N LYS A 11 42.35 14.41 -14.90
CA LYS A 11 42.08 12.99 -15.19
C LYS A 11 41.50 12.25 -13.98
N TRP A 12 42.08 12.41 -12.81
CA TRP A 12 41.61 11.74 -11.60
C TRP A 12 40.27 12.26 -11.11
N THR A 13 40.06 13.58 -11.15
CA THR A 13 38.79 14.20 -10.81
C THR A 13 37.69 13.74 -11.76
N GLY A 14 37.97 13.72 -13.07
CA GLY A 14 37.02 13.23 -14.07
C GLY A 14 36.65 11.76 -13.86
N LEU A 15 37.63 10.90 -13.50
CA LEU A 15 37.37 9.51 -13.20
C LEU A 15 36.45 9.34 -11.99
N ILE A 16 36.71 10.08 -10.91
CA ILE A 16 35.89 10.05 -9.68
C ILE A 16 34.48 10.51 -9.97
N ILE A 17 34.32 11.65 -10.67
CA ILE A 17 33.00 12.18 -11.03
C ILE A 17 32.24 11.20 -11.92
N SER A 18 32.92 10.60 -12.92
CA SER A 18 32.32 9.60 -13.80
C SER A 18 31.83 8.37 -13.03
N PHE A 19 32.59 7.90 -12.05
CA PHE A 19 32.17 6.79 -11.20
C PHE A 19 30.89 7.09 -10.41
N PHE A 20 30.81 8.27 -9.78
CA PHE A 20 29.61 8.69 -9.08
C PHE A 20 28.42 8.86 -10.02
N LEU A 21 28.62 9.41 -11.21
CA LEU A 21 27.57 9.59 -12.21
C LEU A 21 27.00 8.23 -12.64
N VAL A 22 27.84 7.25 -12.90
CA VAL A 22 27.40 5.87 -13.22
C VAL A 22 26.63 5.26 -12.05
N MET A 23 27.10 5.44 -10.81
CA MET A 23 26.38 4.97 -9.62
C MET A 23 24.98 5.60 -9.51
N PHE A 24 24.86 6.90 -9.74
CA PHE A 24 23.56 7.59 -9.70
C PHE A 24 22.63 7.10 -10.82
N CYS A 25 23.15 6.91 -12.04
CA CYS A 25 22.36 6.36 -13.14
C CYS A 25 21.84 4.95 -12.82
N LEU A 26 22.69 4.06 -12.30
CA LEU A 26 22.30 2.72 -11.90
C LEU A 26 21.25 2.74 -10.78
N SER A 27 21.44 3.59 -9.78
CA SER A 27 20.47 3.78 -8.71
C SER A 27 19.11 4.27 -9.25
N GLY A 28 19.12 5.22 -10.20
CA GLY A 28 17.91 5.70 -10.86
C GLY A 28 17.16 4.61 -11.62
N ILE A 29 17.89 3.75 -12.34
CA ILE A 29 17.31 2.60 -13.06
C ILE A 29 16.65 1.63 -12.07
N VAL A 30 17.34 1.29 -10.97
CA VAL A 30 16.80 0.40 -9.93
C VAL A 30 15.52 0.98 -9.32
N LEU A 31 15.52 2.26 -8.98
CA LEU A 31 14.35 2.93 -8.40
C LEU A 31 13.17 3.01 -9.38
N ASN A 32 13.43 3.20 -10.67
CA ASN A 32 12.39 3.27 -11.70
C ASN A 32 11.79 1.89 -12.03
N HIS A 33 12.61 0.83 -11.96
CA HIS A 33 12.17 -0.55 -12.18
C HIS A 33 11.88 -1.30 -10.88
N ARG A 34 11.13 -0.66 -9.99
CA ARG A 34 10.82 -1.17 -8.65
C ARG A 34 10.28 -2.59 -8.63
N ARG A 35 9.53 -3.00 -9.66
CA ARG A 35 8.95 -4.36 -9.75
C ARG A 35 9.97 -5.46 -9.92
N CYS A 36 11.05 -5.21 -10.66
CA CYS A 36 12.11 -6.19 -10.82
C CYS A 36 12.78 -6.55 -9.49
N PHE A 37 12.64 -5.67 -8.49
CA PHE A 37 13.25 -5.81 -7.16
C PHE A 37 12.23 -6.03 -6.04
N ALA A 38 10.92 -5.96 -6.33
CA ALA A 38 9.85 -6.11 -5.32
C ALA A 38 9.83 -7.51 -4.68
N ASP A 39 10.26 -8.52 -5.40
CA ASP A 39 10.31 -9.91 -4.93
C ASP A 39 11.59 -10.24 -4.15
N ILE A 40 12.56 -9.33 -4.11
CA ILE A 40 13.79 -9.56 -3.33
C ILE A 40 13.46 -9.44 -1.85
N ASN A 41 13.29 -10.59 -1.22
CA ASN A 41 13.04 -10.69 0.21
C ASN A 41 14.37 -10.83 0.96
N VAL A 42 14.86 -9.73 1.51
CA VAL A 42 16.04 -9.78 2.38
C VAL A 42 15.62 -10.32 3.74
N SER A 43 16.23 -11.43 4.17
CA SER A 43 15.98 -11.99 5.50
C SER A 43 16.26 -10.93 6.58
N ARG A 44 15.29 -10.70 7.46
CA ARG A 44 15.40 -9.72 8.55
C ARG A 44 16.48 -10.06 9.57
N VAL A 45 16.96 -11.30 9.58
CA VAL A 45 18.08 -11.76 10.43
C VAL A 45 19.35 -10.97 10.15
N VAL A 46 19.51 -10.45 8.91
CA VAL A 46 20.69 -9.64 8.51
C VAL A 46 20.53 -8.17 8.93
N LEU A 47 19.33 -7.72 9.29
CA LEU A 47 19.07 -6.34 9.66
C LEU A 47 19.41 -6.11 11.15
N PRO A 48 19.91 -4.90 11.51
CA PRO A 48 20.07 -4.53 12.91
C PRO A 48 18.76 -4.70 13.67
N GLY A 49 18.82 -5.17 14.93
CA GLY A 49 17.65 -5.53 15.73
C GLY A 49 16.59 -4.43 15.89
N ARG A 50 16.95 -3.15 15.68
CA ARG A 50 15.99 -2.04 15.64
C ARG A 50 15.01 -2.06 14.46
N TYR A 51 15.29 -2.85 13.42
CA TYR A 51 14.41 -3.06 12.26
C TYR A 51 13.63 -4.38 12.34
N ASP A 52 13.76 -5.10 13.46
CA ASP A 52 12.93 -6.27 13.73
C ASP A 52 11.49 -5.83 14.01
N PHE A 53 10.51 -6.67 13.65
CA PHE A 53 9.08 -6.39 13.90
C PHE A 53 8.74 -6.23 15.39
N LYS A 54 9.61 -6.67 16.29
CA LYS A 54 9.47 -6.44 17.73
C LYS A 54 9.68 -4.99 18.16
N HIS A 55 10.28 -4.17 17.31
CA HIS A 55 10.55 -2.75 17.54
C HIS A 55 9.72 -1.87 16.60
N TRP A 56 8.43 -1.80 16.86
CA TRP A 56 7.46 -1.08 16.02
C TRP A 56 7.56 0.44 16.02
N ASN A 57 8.33 1.02 16.91
CA ASN A 57 8.53 2.46 17.01
C ASN A 57 9.36 3.09 15.88
N ASN A 58 9.74 2.31 14.89
CA ASN A 58 10.58 2.76 13.75
C ASN A 58 9.81 3.45 12.63
N GLY A 59 8.59 3.95 12.86
CA GLY A 59 7.76 4.59 11.84
C GLY A 59 7.20 3.62 10.79
N LEU A 60 7.26 2.31 11.04
CA LEU A 60 6.73 1.28 10.14
C LEU A 60 5.22 1.07 10.29
N LEU A 61 4.64 1.54 11.39
CA LEU A 61 3.21 1.47 11.66
C LEU A 61 2.47 2.57 10.92
N ARG A 62 1.32 2.24 10.35
CA ARG A 62 0.40 3.18 9.73
C ARG A 62 -0.89 3.31 10.49
N GLY A 63 -1.39 2.22 11.05
CA GLY A 63 -2.62 2.26 11.82
C GLY A 63 -2.96 0.94 12.47
N THR A 64 -4.11 0.94 13.13
CA THR A 64 -4.68 -0.21 13.83
C THR A 64 -6.15 -0.33 13.49
N LEU A 65 -6.65 -1.55 13.44
CA LEU A 65 -8.07 -1.87 13.28
C LEU A 65 -8.49 -2.83 14.40
N ARG A 66 -9.48 -2.43 15.20
CA ARG A 66 -10.14 -3.37 16.12
C ARG A 66 -11.24 -4.11 15.35
N CYS A 67 -11.19 -5.41 15.36
CA CYS A 67 -12.16 -6.28 14.71
C CYS A 67 -12.41 -7.54 15.54
N LYS A 68 -13.33 -8.38 15.12
CA LYS A 68 -13.60 -9.67 15.75
C LYS A 68 -13.00 -10.80 14.94
N ASP A 69 -12.45 -11.78 15.63
CA ASP A 69 -12.02 -13.04 15.06
C ASP A 69 -13.22 -13.89 14.64
N ASP A 70 -13.00 -14.95 13.87
CA ASP A 70 -14.03 -15.93 13.45
C ASP A 70 -14.79 -16.54 14.62
N LYS A 71 -14.16 -16.57 15.79
CA LYS A 71 -14.75 -17.05 17.06
C LYS A 71 -15.49 -15.97 17.85
N GLY A 72 -15.56 -14.75 17.32
CA GLY A 72 -16.19 -13.60 17.99
C GLY A 72 -15.34 -12.92 19.05
N HIS A 73 -14.09 -13.34 19.25
CA HIS A 73 -13.17 -12.67 20.19
C HIS A 73 -12.66 -11.37 19.58
N ASP A 74 -12.53 -10.35 20.44
CA ASP A 74 -11.94 -9.08 20.06
C ASP A 74 -10.45 -9.26 19.74
N MET A 75 -10.02 -8.79 18.59
CA MET A 75 -8.62 -8.72 18.18
C MET A 75 -8.28 -7.35 17.62
N VAL A 76 -7.01 -7.01 17.65
CA VAL A 76 -6.49 -5.80 17.06
C VAL A 76 -5.52 -6.18 15.93
N LEU A 77 -5.77 -5.68 14.74
CA LEU A 77 -4.86 -5.77 13.62
C LEU A 77 -4.02 -4.50 13.57
N ILE A 78 -2.72 -4.65 13.62
CA ILE A 78 -1.74 -3.58 13.47
C ILE A 78 -1.15 -3.70 12.08
N TYR A 79 -1.17 -2.63 11.28
CA TYR A 79 -0.72 -2.69 9.91
C TYR A 79 0.27 -1.57 9.57
N GLY A 80 1.12 -1.83 8.59
CA GLY A 80 2.12 -0.87 8.15
C GLY A 80 3.05 -1.41 7.07
N ALA A 81 4.28 -0.93 7.04
CA ALA A 81 5.26 -1.31 6.02
C ALA A 81 5.72 -2.79 6.11
N ALA A 82 5.52 -3.42 7.25
CA ALA A 82 5.91 -4.82 7.48
C ALA A 82 4.79 -5.84 7.28
N GLY A 83 3.61 -5.39 6.86
CA GLY A 83 2.41 -6.20 6.71
C GLY A 83 1.41 -5.97 7.82
N VAL A 84 0.73 -7.05 8.20
CA VAL A 84 -0.30 -7.08 9.23
C VAL A 84 0.15 -7.97 10.38
N ILE A 85 -0.04 -7.49 11.58
CA ILE A 85 0.19 -8.22 12.82
C ILE A 85 -1.10 -8.24 13.60
N ARG A 86 -1.43 -9.39 14.15
CA ARG A 86 -2.52 -9.59 15.09
C ARG A 86 -2.01 -9.47 16.51
N THR A 87 -2.75 -8.75 17.33
CA THR A 87 -2.53 -8.69 18.77
C THR A 87 -3.86 -8.83 19.50
N ASP A 88 -3.80 -9.18 20.78
CA ASP A 88 -4.93 -9.10 21.69
C ASP A 88 -5.20 -7.65 22.12
N THR A 89 -6.32 -7.41 22.79
CA THR A 89 -6.70 -6.06 23.27
C THR A 89 -5.76 -5.49 24.32
N ALA A 90 -4.99 -6.36 24.98
CA ALA A 90 -3.98 -5.97 25.98
C ALA A 90 -2.59 -5.75 25.37
N ALA A 91 -2.43 -5.97 24.05
CA ALA A 91 -1.16 -5.90 23.34
C ALA A 91 -0.05 -6.77 23.99
N SER A 92 -0.44 -7.93 24.54
CA SER A 92 0.47 -8.85 25.21
C SER A 92 1.09 -9.88 24.25
N ILE A 93 0.37 -10.24 23.19
CA ILE A 93 0.79 -11.27 22.23
C ILE A 93 0.78 -10.66 20.84
N PHE A 94 1.90 -10.78 20.11
CA PHE A 94 2.02 -10.34 18.72
C PHE A 94 2.26 -11.55 17.81
N ILE A 95 1.35 -11.74 16.86
CA ILE A 95 1.39 -12.86 15.90
C ILE A 95 1.50 -12.28 14.50
N ASP A 96 2.45 -12.79 13.71
CA ASP A 96 2.53 -12.46 12.28
C ASP A 96 1.25 -12.95 11.58
N TYR A 97 0.55 -12.04 10.92
CA TYR A 97 -0.73 -12.31 10.28
C TYR A 97 -0.67 -12.06 8.76
N ASN A 98 0.50 -12.34 8.16
CA ASN A 98 0.76 -12.13 6.74
C ASN A 98 0.46 -13.38 5.87
N GLN A 99 -0.12 -14.42 6.43
CA GLN A 99 -0.46 -15.65 5.69
C GLN A 99 -1.38 -15.32 4.51
N GLY A 100 -0.98 -15.75 3.30
CA GLY A 100 -1.73 -15.50 2.06
C GLY A 100 -1.32 -14.22 1.32
N LEU A 101 -0.51 -13.34 1.93
CA LEU A 101 0.09 -12.21 1.23
C LEU A 101 1.33 -12.68 0.44
N PRO A 102 1.52 -12.20 -0.80
CA PRO A 102 2.73 -12.50 -1.56
C PRO A 102 4.00 -12.06 -0.82
N SER A 103 5.11 -12.69 -1.16
CA SER A 103 6.42 -12.27 -0.68
C SER A 103 6.82 -10.96 -1.37
N GLY A 104 7.59 -10.12 -0.67
CA GLY A 104 8.07 -8.85 -1.19
C GLY A 104 7.63 -7.65 -0.36
N ALA A 105 8.49 -6.64 -0.28
CA ALA A 105 8.26 -5.47 0.57
C ALA A 105 7.03 -4.67 0.12
N ASP A 106 6.82 -4.52 -1.19
CA ASP A 106 5.72 -3.73 -1.73
C ASP A 106 4.36 -4.41 -1.57
N TYR A 107 4.31 -5.75 -1.64
CA TYR A 107 3.08 -6.51 -1.41
C TYR A 107 2.66 -6.47 0.07
N ARG A 108 3.61 -6.36 0.98
CA ARG A 108 3.37 -6.30 2.43
C ARG A 108 3.22 -4.88 2.96
N GLN A 109 3.56 -3.87 2.18
CA GLN A 109 3.38 -2.48 2.58
C GLN A 109 1.90 -2.09 2.55
N MET A 110 1.22 -2.22 3.69
CA MET A 110 -0.18 -1.89 3.83
C MET A 110 -0.41 -0.39 3.81
N ARG A 111 -1.38 0.05 3.02
CA ARG A 111 -1.88 1.42 2.96
C ARG A 111 -2.99 1.64 3.98
N GLY A 112 -3.91 0.69 4.07
CA GLY A 112 -5.00 0.71 5.01
C GLY A 112 -5.58 -0.67 5.21
N VAL A 113 -6.22 -0.88 6.37
CA VAL A 113 -7.02 -2.07 6.67
C VAL A 113 -8.35 -1.59 7.22
N VAL A 114 -9.44 -2.09 6.66
CA VAL A 114 -10.80 -1.66 7.00
C VAL A 114 -11.72 -2.85 7.21
N GLN A 115 -12.74 -2.67 8.02
CA GLN A 115 -13.81 -3.64 8.22
C GLN A 115 -15.13 -3.06 7.73
N THR A 116 -15.87 -3.84 6.94
CA THR A 116 -17.24 -3.51 6.53
C THR A 116 -18.23 -3.78 7.66
N LYS A 117 -19.44 -3.25 7.56
CA LYS A 117 -20.52 -3.55 8.52
C LYS A 117 -20.83 -5.04 8.62
N ASN A 118 -20.66 -5.78 7.52
CA ASN A 118 -20.88 -7.23 7.47
C ASN A 118 -19.72 -8.02 8.11
N GLY A 119 -18.75 -7.35 8.74
CA GLY A 119 -17.64 -7.99 9.42
C GLY A 119 -16.47 -8.39 8.52
N GLN A 120 -16.58 -8.24 7.20
CA GLN A 120 -15.50 -8.55 6.26
C GLN A 120 -14.35 -7.58 6.42
N VAL A 121 -13.12 -8.09 6.44
CA VAL A 121 -11.91 -7.28 6.58
C VAL A 121 -11.17 -7.24 5.27
N PHE A 122 -10.84 -6.03 4.82
CA PHE A 122 -10.07 -5.78 3.61
C PHE A 122 -8.79 -5.03 3.94
N ALA A 123 -7.73 -5.34 3.22
CA ALA A 123 -6.43 -4.69 3.31
C ALA A 123 -5.98 -4.24 1.93
N ALA A 124 -5.64 -2.97 1.80
CA ALA A 124 -4.97 -2.45 0.61
C ALA A 124 -3.46 -2.41 0.86
N SER A 125 -2.71 -3.16 0.09
CA SER A 125 -1.27 -2.99 -0.02
C SER A 125 -0.93 -2.04 -1.17
N VAL A 126 0.33 -1.69 -1.32
CA VAL A 126 0.78 -0.88 -2.47
C VAL A 126 0.45 -1.57 -3.80
N MET A 127 0.55 -2.90 -3.85
CA MET A 127 0.46 -3.69 -5.08
C MET A 127 -0.88 -4.39 -5.30
N GLY A 128 -1.83 -4.28 -4.37
CA GLY A 128 -3.12 -4.94 -4.55
C GLY A 128 -4.03 -4.90 -3.35
N LEU A 129 -5.27 -5.32 -3.58
CA LEU A 129 -6.32 -5.43 -2.59
C LEU A 129 -6.44 -6.89 -2.11
N TYR A 130 -6.60 -7.07 -0.83
CA TYR A 130 -6.75 -8.39 -0.19
C TYR A 130 -7.95 -8.41 0.73
N GLN A 131 -8.63 -9.55 0.78
CA GLN A 131 -9.70 -9.84 1.72
C GLN A 131 -9.23 -10.91 2.70
N LEU A 132 -9.47 -10.70 3.98
CA LEU A 132 -9.24 -11.72 4.99
C LEU A 132 -10.37 -12.74 4.95
N LYS A 133 -10.02 -13.99 4.67
CA LYS A 133 -10.97 -15.13 4.69
C LYS A 133 -10.70 -16.01 5.92
N PRO A 134 -11.75 -16.46 6.60
CA PRO A 134 -11.64 -17.42 7.70
C PRO A 134 -10.82 -18.65 7.24
N HIS A 135 -9.88 -19.09 8.06
CA HIS A 135 -9.02 -20.25 7.84
C HIS A 135 -8.09 -20.24 6.62
N HIS A 136 -8.23 -19.27 5.70
CA HIS A 136 -7.44 -19.19 4.47
C HIS A 136 -6.44 -18.03 4.45
N GLY A 137 -6.53 -17.12 5.44
CA GLY A 137 -5.70 -15.91 5.46
C GLY A 137 -6.12 -14.88 4.42
N TRP A 138 -5.17 -14.10 3.95
CA TRP A 138 -5.40 -13.05 2.97
C TRP A 138 -5.53 -13.62 1.56
N GLN A 139 -6.61 -13.28 0.87
CA GLN A 139 -6.85 -13.64 -0.51
C GLN A 139 -6.88 -12.39 -1.38
N SER A 140 -6.20 -12.45 -2.53
CA SER A 140 -6.19 -11.34 -3.48
C SER A 140 -7.59 -11.12 -4.06
N VAL A 141 -7.97 -9.86 -4.16
CA VAL A 141 -9.20 -9.39 -4.80
C VAL A 141 -8.84 -8.64 -6.06
N ALA A 142 -9.28 -9.14 -7.22
CA ALA A 142 -9.02 -8.49 -8.49
C ALA A 142 -9.82 -7.17 -8.60
N LEU A 143 -9.15 -6.11 -9.00
CA LEU A 143 -9.76 -4.83 -9.36
C LEU A 143 -9.83 -4.74 -10.89
N PRO A 144 -10.97 -4.30 -11.46
CA PRO A 144 -11.10 -4.14 -12.92
C PRO A 144 -10.16 -3.03 -13.41
N GLU A 145 -9.66 -3.17 -14.63
CA GLU A 145 -8.81 -2.16 -15.32
C GLU A 145 -7.56 -1.71 -14.52
N MET A 146 -7.20 -2.44 -13.47
CA MET A 146 -6.00 -2.13 -12.71
C MET A 146 -4.77 -2.62 -13.46
N ASP A 147 -4.04 -1.68 -14.04
CA ASP A 147 -2.76 -1.97 -14.68
C ASP A 147 -1.73 -2.46 -13.68
N SER A 148 -0.80 -3.25 -14.22
CA SER A 148 0.33 -3.75 -13.42
C SER A 148 1.17 -2.63 -12.79
N ASP A 149 1.16 -1.41 -13.32
CA ASP A 149 1.91 -0.23 -12.82
C ASP A 149 1.08 0.68 -11.91
N ASP A 150 -0.20 0.39 -11.76
CA ASP A 150 -1.06 1.14 -10.87
C ASP A 150 -0.84 0.70 -9.41
N LEU A 151 -0.77 1.67 -8.52
CA LEU A 151 -0.49 1.47 -7.10
C LEU A 151 -1.68 1.93 -6.28
N LEU A 152 -2.06 1.13 -5.30
CA LEU A 152 -3.10 1.54 -4.37
C LEU A 152 -2.58 2.60 -3.40
N SER A 153 -3.36 3.65 -3.23
CA SER A 153 -3.03 4.79 -2.38
C SER A 153 -3.72 4.70 -1.02
N ASP A 154 -4.99 4.35 -0.99
CA ASP A 154 -5.78 4.30 0.25
C ASP A 154 -7.00 3.38 0.11
N ILE A 155 -7.62 3.03 1.25
CA ILE A 155 -8.85 2.27 1.36
C ILE A 155 -9.70 2.78 2.51
N THR A 156 -10.99 2.91 2.28
CA THR A 156 -11.94 3.31 3.31
C THR A 156 -13.28 2.60 3.13
N THR A 157 -14.14 2.68 4.13
CA THR A 157 -15.50 2.15 4.08
C THR A 157 -16.50 3.23 4.45
N ARG A 158 -17.63 3.28 3.72
CA ARG A 158 -18.79 4.11 4.07
C ARG A 158 -20.01 3.20 4.16
N GLY A 159 -20.39 2.83 5.38
CA GLY A 159 -21.43 1.82 5.57
C GLY A 159 -21.00 0.46 5.04
N ASP A 160 -21.75 -0.07 4.06
CA ASP A 160 -21.43 -1.34 3.40
C ASP A 160 -20.61 -1.15 2.11
N THR A 161 -20.37 0.11 1.71
CA THR A 161 -19.59 0.41 0.52
C THR A 161 -18.12 0.46 0.85
N LEU A 162 -17.33 -0.35 0.15
CA LEU A 162 -15.88 -0.31 0.14
C LEU A 162 -15.41 0.67 -0.94
N VAL A 163 -14.55 1.58 -0.58
CA VAL A 163 -13.94 2.56 -1.49
C VAL A 163 -12.44 2.35 -1.49
N VAL A 164 -11.87 2.14 -2.66
CA VAL A 164 -10.44 1.92 -2.86
C VAL A 164 -9.91 2.97 -3.83
N LEU A 165 -8.86 3.65 -3.44
CA LEU A 165 -8.20 4.66 -4.24
C LEU A 165 -6.91 4.09 -4.81
N SER A 166 -6.79 4.07 -6.14
CA SER A 166 -5.53 3.83 -6.82
C SER A 166 -4.93 5.16 -7.31
N ARG A 167 -3.83 5.08 -7.99
CA ARG A 167 -3.19 6.24 -8.61
C ARG A 167 -4.05 6.84 -9.74
N SER A 168 -4.75 5.98 -10.49
CA SER A 168 -5.50 6.35 -11.70
C SER A 168 -7.00 6.30 -11.50
N TYR A 169 -7.50 5.43 -10.62
CA TYR A 169 -8.91 5.12 -10.48
C TYR A 169 -9.41 5.22 -9.05
N LEU A 170 -10.68 5.55 -8.93
CA LEU A 170 -11.48 5.38 -7.72
C LEU A 170 -12.42 4.19 -7.92
N TYR A 171 -12.21 3.14 -7.12
CA TYR A 171 -13.04 1.94 -7.12
C TYR A 171 -14.02 1.99 -5.96
N TYR A 172 -15.23 1.55 -6.20
CA TYR A 172 -16.24 1.36 -5.14
C TYR A 172 -17.07 0.13 -5.42
N ALA A 173 -17.44 -0.56 -4.38
CA ALA A 173 -18.23 -1.80 -4.46
C ALA A 173 -19.43 -1.72 -3.52
N THR A 174 -20.61 -1.98 -4.04
CA THR A 174 -21.88 -2.08 -3.30
C THR A 174 -22.84 -2.98 -4.07
N PRO A 175 -23.62 -3.85 -3.39
CA PRO A 175 -23.36 -4.42 -2.07
C PRO A 175 -22.19 -5.43 -2.09
N LEU A 176 -21.56 -5.63 -0.95
CA LEU A 176 -20.53 -6.63 -0.79
C LEU A 176 -21.20 -7.98 -0.49
N THR A 177 -21.20 -8.88 -1.45
CA THR A 177 -21.65 -10.25 -1.29
C THR A 177 -20.47 -11.20 -1.18
N ASP A 178 -20.62 -12.32 -0.46
CA ASP A 178 -19.51 -13.24 -0.16
C ASP A 178 -18.88 -13.89 -1.39
N SER A 179 -19.63 -14.05 -2.46
CA SER A 179 -19.20 -14.80 -3.65
C SER A 179 -18.70 -13.92 -4.81
N SER A 180 -19.12 -12.66 -4.88
CA SER A 180 -18.66 -11.75 -5.93
C SER A 180 -18.78 -10.29 -5.51
N ILE A 181 -17.69 -9.55 -5.68
CA ILE A 181 -17.67 -8.11 -5.48
C ILE A 181 -17.90 -7.46 -6.83
N ARG A 182 -19.03 -6.74 -6.98
CA ARG A 182 -19.26 -5.93 -8.17
C ARG A 182 -18.59 -4.59 -7.99
N TRP A 183 -17.53 -4.38 -8.72
CA TRP A 183 -16.80 -3.13 -8.74
C TRP A 183 -17.44 -2.15 -9.72
N ARG A 184 -17.54 -0.90 -9.30
CA ARG A 184 -17.68 0.27 -10.16
C ARG A 184 -16.40 1.08 -10.01
N TYR A 185 -15.98 1.76 -11.06
CA TYR A 185 -14.77 2.58 -11.03
C TYR A 185 -14.97 3.84 -11.88
N SER A 186 -14.24 4.88 -11.54
CA SER A 186 -14.17 6.13 -12.29
C SER A 186 -12.73 6.60 -12.36
N LEU A 187 -12.37 7.23 -13.46
CA LEU A 187 -11.06 7.88 -13.56
C LEU A 187 -10.98 9.06 -12.60
N LEU A 188 -9.90 9.16 -11.87
CA LEU A 188 -9.72 10.21 -10.86
C LEU A 188 -9.84 11.62 -11.44
N TRP A 189 -9.32 11.85 -12.63
CA TRP A 189 -9.41 13.16 -13.29
C TRP A 189 -10.86 13.54 -13.65
N GLU A 190 -11.70 12.61 -14.07
CA GLU A 190 -13.13 12.85 -14.33
C GLU A 190 -13.88 13.19 -13.05
N THR A 191 -13.57 12.50 -11.97
CA THR A 191 -14.14 12.77 -10.65
C THR A 191 -13.73 14.16 -10.16
N MET A 192 -12.47 14.55 -10.31
CA MET A 192 -11.98 15.88 -9.92
C MET A 192 -12.58 17.01 -10.76
N VAL A 193 -12.81 16.81 -12.05
CA VAL A 193 -13.43 17.82 -12.93
C VAL A 193 -14.88 18.05 -12.55
N ARG A 194 -15.64 17.01 -12.22
CA ARG A 194 -17.03 17.15 -11.73
C ARG A 194 -17.11 17.90 -10.41
N PHE A 195 -16.17 17.68 -9.49
CA PHE A 195 -16.11 18.39 -8.21
C PHE A 195 -15.84 19.89 -8.36
N ARG A 196 -15.03 20.29 -9.33
CA ARG A 196 -14.68 21.70 -9.57
C ARG A 196 -15.86 22.54 -10.08
N SER A 197 -16.89 21.90 -10.61
CA SER A 197 -18.08 22.61 -11.12
C SER A 197 -19.20 22.83 -10.08
N SER A 198 -19.14 22.15 -8.93
CA SER A 198 -20.25 22.11 -7.98
C SER A 198 -20.11 22.98 -6.73
N ASP A 199 -18.92 23.24 -6.16
CA ASP A 199 -18.86 23.97 -4.89
C ASP A 199 -17.63 24.83 -4.65
N ARG A 200 -17.94 26.07 -4.21
CA ARG A 200 -17.01 27.10 -3.75
C ARG A 200 -16.60 26.91 -2.28
N CYS A 201 -16.34 25.70 -1.82
CA CYS A 201 -15.84 25.53 -0.46
C CYS A 201 -14.65 24.57 -0.43
N GLY A 202 -13.52 25.12 0.00
CA GLY A 202 -12.26 24.37 0.03
C GLY A 202 -12.23 23.27 1.10
N CYS A 203 -11.45 22.25 0.82
CA CYS A 203 -10.84 21.28 1.76
C CYS A 203 -11.69 20.14 2.33
N CYS A 204 -12.82 19.77 1.77
CA CYS A 204 -13.41 18.45 2.07
C CYS A 204 -13.74 17.72 0.77
N ILE A 205 -13.15 16.54 0.56
CA ILE A 205 -13.58 15.60 -0.48
C ILE A 205 -14.87 14.97 0.04
N VAL A 206 -16.01 15.58 -0.25
CA VAL A 206 -17.32 14.98 -0.03
C VAL A 206 -17.71 14.27 -1.32
N VAL A 207 -17.60 12.95 -1.33
CA VAL A 207 -18.12 12.14 -2.43
C VAL A 207 -19.62 12.02 -2.22
N ASP A 208 -20.42 12.74 -3.00
CA ASP A 208 -21.88 12.62 -2.97
C ASP A 208 -22.28 11.39 -3.79
N PHE A 209 -22.83 10.38 -3.10
CA PHE A 209 -23.32 9.14 -3.70
C PHE A 209 -24.84 9.15 -3.96
N SER A 210 -25.49 10.31 -3.96
CA SER A 210 -26.94 10.41 -4.01
C SER A 210 -27.56 10.30 -5.40
N GLU A 211 -26.77 10.29 -6.49
CA GLU A 211 -27.32 10.10 -7.83
C GLU A 211 -27.26 8.64 -8.28
N PRO A 212 -28.40 8.02 -8.66
CA PRO A 212 -28.40 6.74 -9.35
C PRO A 212 -27.91 6.97 -10.78
N TRP A 213 -26.72 6.51 -11.09
CA TRP A 213 -26.16 6.52 -12.45
C TRP A 213 -27.02 5.65 -13.34
N GLY A 214 -27.60 6.31 -14.35
CA GLY A 214 -28.50 5.71 -15.32
C GLY A 214 -27.93 4.45 -15.97
N SER A 215 -28.86 3.58 -16.26
CA SER A 215 -28.78 2.32 -17.02
C SER A 215 -27.95 2.40 -18.29
#